data_545e70b9bf35930e03af8767a1903391
#
_entry.id   545e70b9bf35930e03af8767a1903391
#
_cell.length_a   1.000
_cell.length_b   1.000
_cell.length_c   1.000
_cell.angle_alpha   90.00
_cell.angle_beta   90.00
_cell.angle_gamma   90.00
#
_symmetry.space_group_name_H-M   'P 1'
#
loop_
_entity.id
_entity.type
_entity.pdbx_description
1 polymer ?
#
loop_
_entity_poly.entity_id
_entity_poly.type
_entity_poly.pdbx_seq_one_letter_code
_entity_poly.pdbx_strand_id
1 'polypeptide(L)'
;MGAMRQAFDSSDLGGPREQKVAFSDPTTPRGLSPRAPISGSITPPASKSLAQRALLFAGLANGTTRITGAARLGACDDITAAIGILENLGLSLQWTAPRALNVIGSSPCHVGGLQPIGPFEVGESATLARLVTAIAGLCCSGNVSVRGLGTLERRRSPALFTALQDAGVKLKCSEHGAWPVGLDSIGPPPDLNLRNPSSSQELSALLFAAACYVDPIQVHLDGALPSQPYLELTRSMLKTFGVLAAPVDARFKGGQSFEVQGVLTAPTQPIHLEPDASSAAVALCAAAITGGELEVPGPWSKSTQGDRHIVNFLVQFGLNSGLINADDSDTDSDLLATAGRITRGAEVDLSGHPDLAPPLAAVAAYAAINLGETSELLGLHTLVGKEC
;
A
#
# COMPACT_ATOMS: atom_id res chain seq x y z
N MET A 1 -10.85 -22.45 27.57
CA MET A 1 -11.86 -21.79 28.43
C MET A 1 -12.11 -20.43 27.83
N GLY A 2 -13.38 -20.14 27.55
CA GLY A 2 -13.80 -19.07 26.69
C GLY A 2 -13.47 -17.68 27.22
N ALA A 3 -12.83 -16.89 26.37
CA ALA A 3 -12.74 -15.45 26.51
C ALA A 3 -13.54 -14.82 25.37
N MET A 4 -14.52 -14.08 25.76
CA MET A 4 -15.58 -13.40 25.02
C MET A 4 -15.16 -12.85 23.67
N ARG A 5 -15.74 -13.41 22.63
CA ARG A 5 -16.00 -12.67 21.38
C ARG A 5 -17.11 -11.66 21.69
N GLN A 6 -16.77 -10.43 22.03
CA GLN A 6 -17.70 -9.32 21.86
C GLN A 6 -17.72 -8.97 20.37
N ALA A 7 -18.68 -9.53 19.67
CA ALA A 7 -19.11 -9.02 18.37
C ALA A 7 -19.64 -7.60 18.62
N PHE A 8 -18.98 -6.58 18.09
CA PHE A 8 -19.55 -5.24 18.00
C PHE A 8 -20.74 -5.30 17.03
N ASP A 9 -21.94 -5.16 17.59
CA ASP A 9 -23.15 -5.00 16.83
C ASP A 9 -23.10 -3.64 16.10
N SER A 10 -23.27 -3.68 14.77
CA SER A 10 -23.23 -2.51 13.90
C SER A 10 -24.40 -1.52 14.10
N SER A 11 -25.31 -1.80 15.05
CA SER A 11 -26.50 -0.99 15.33
C SER A 11 -26.30 0.17 16.31
N ASP A 12 -25.17 0.21 17.08
CA ASP A 12 -24.96 1.20 18.15
C ASP A 12 -24.22 2.49 17.74
N LEU A 13 -23.96 2.69 16.45
CA LEU A 13 -23.29 3.89 15.97
C LEU A 13 -24.31 4.84 15.34
N GLY A 14 -24.91 5.71 16.17
CA GLY A 14 -25.77 6.84 15.76
C GLY A 14 -25.02 7.91 14.98
N GLY A 15 -24.54 7.58 13.77
CA GLY A 15 -24.09 8.49 12.74
C GLY A 15 -25.16 8.58 11.62
N PRO A 16 -25.11 9.58 10.73
CA PRO A 16 -26.05 9.66 9.61
C PRO A 16 -26.05 8.31 8.89
N ARG A 17 -27.25 7.73 8.70
CA ARG A 17 -27.42 6.44 8.05
C ARG A 17 -26.75 6.53 6.67
N GLU A 18 -25.59 5.88 6.54
CA GLU A 18 -25.05 5.57 5.22
C GLU A 18 -26.17 4.84 4.46
N GLN A 19 -26.67 5.47 3.42
CA GLN A 19 -27.48 4.73 2.45
C GLN A 19 -26.58 3.64 1.89
N LYS A 20 -26.74 2.42 2.39
CA LYS A 20 -26.17 1.24 1.72
C LYS A 20 -26.72 1.27 0.30
N VAL A 21 -25.90 1.66 -0.65
CA VAL A 21 -26.19 1.41 -2.05
C VAL A 21 -26.18 -0.11 -2.18
N ALA A 22 -27.36 -0.72 -2.13
CA ALA A 22 -27.50 -2.12 -2.42
C ALA A 22 -27.02 -2.30 -3.87
N PHE A 23 -25.89 -2.94 -4.06
CA PHE A 23 -25.49 -3.42 -5.37
C PHE A 23 -26.52 -4.50 -5.74
N SER A 24 -27.54 -4.10 -6.51
CA SER A 24 -28.45 -5.03 -7.14
C SER A 24 -27.64 -5.88 -8.13
N ASP A 25 -28.16 -7.07 -8.42
CA ASP A 25 -27.65 -8.06 -9.35
C ASP A 25 -26.75 -7.46 -10.46
N PRO A 26 -25.47 -7.88 -10.57
CA PRO A 26 -24.53 -7.37 -11.58
C PRO A 26 -24.96 -7.68 -13.02
N THR A 27 -25.94 -8.56 -13.22
CA THR A 27 -26.49 -8.93 -14.54
C THR A 27 -27.54 -7.95 -15.05
N THR A 28 -28.06 -7.04 -14.21
CA THR A 28 -29.06 -6.07 -14.64
C THR A 28 -28.38 -4.84 -15.25
N PRO A 29 -28.55 -4.56 -16.55
CA PRO A 29 -28.01 -3.35 -17.17
C PRO A 29 -28.54 -2.10 -16.47
N ARG A 30 -27.67 -1.27 -15.95
CA ARG A 30 -28.06 0.03 -15.39
C ARG A 30 -27.81 1.11 -16.43
N GLY A 31 -28.85 1.80 -16.80
CA GLY A 31 -28.71 3.04 -17.55
C GLY A 31 -28.02 4.09 -16.68
N LEU A 32 -26.84 4.54 -17.09
CA LEU A 32 -26.18 5.70 -16.51
C LEU A 32 -26.70 6.93 -17.23
N SER A 33 -27.48 7.75 -16.54
CA SER A 33 -27.90 9.06 -17.09
C SER A 33 -26.84 10.10 -16.71
N PRO A 34 -26.52 11.06 -17.60
CA PRO A 34 -25.69 12.21 -17.25
C PRO A 34 -26.33 12.92 -16.05
N ARG A 35 -25.57 13.07 -14.98
CA ARG A 35 -26.01 13.78 -13.77
C ARG A 35 -25.27 15.11 -13.66
N ALA A 36 -25.66 15.91 -12.67
CA ALA A 36 -24.97 17.16 -12.35
C ALA A 36 -23.48 16.94 -12.14
N PRO A 37 -22.63 17.96 -12.36
CA PRO A 37 -21.22 17.93 -12.05
C PRO A 37 -20.95 17.45 -10.60
N ILE A 38 -19.92 16.64 -10.42
CA ILE A 38 -19.50 16.19 -9.09
C ILE A 38 -18.70 17.31 -8.45
N SER A 39 -19.26 17.93 -7.41
CA SER A 39 -18.63 19.06 -6.72
C SER A 39 -18.74 18.94 -5.21
N GLY A 40 -17.81 19.55 -4.49
CA GLY A 40 -17.76 19.60 -3.04
C GLY A 40 -16.44 19.10 -2.46
N SER A 41 -16.50 18.57 -1.25
CA SER A 41 -15.32 18.00 -0.56
C SER A 41 -15.59 16.56 -0.16
N ILE A 42 -14.57 15.69 -0.30
CA ILE A 42 -14.64 14.30 0.12
C ILE A 42 -13.43 13.91 0.94
N THR A 43 -13.61 12.96 1.84
CA THR A 43 -12.51 12.31 2.55
C THR A 43 -12.45 10.84 2.10
N PRO A 44 -11.43 10.45 1.32
CA PRO A 44 -11.21 9.05 0.96
C PRO A 44 -10.98 8.15 2.17
N PRO A 45 -11.08 6.82 2.04
CA PRO A 45 -10.66 5.90 3.09
C PRO A 45 -9.17 6.09 3.41
N ALA A 46 -8.72 5.55 4.54
CA ALA A 46 -7.31 5.54 4.88
C ALA A 46 -6.49 4.76 3.84
N SER A 47 -5.29 5.24 3.56
CA SER A 47 -4.39 4.64 2.59
C SER A 47 -4.09 3.16 2.92
N LYS A 48 -4.53 2.27 2.04
CA LYS A 48 -4.30 0.83 2.16
C LYS A 48 -2.80 0.51 2.21
N SER A 49 -2.02 1.15 1.36
CA SER A 49 -0.57 0.95 1.26
C SER A 49 0.18 1.37 2.52
N LEU A 50 -0.24 2.45 3.18
CA LEU A 50 0.30 2.89 4.46
C LEU A 50 -0.19 1.99 5.59
N ALA A 51 -1.48 1.64 5.61
CA ALA A 51 -2.09 0.83 6.66
C ALA A 51 -1.44 -0.55 6.79
N GLN A 52 -1.24 -1.27 5.68
CA GLN A 52 -0.58 -2.57 5.68
C GLN A 52 0.85 -2.49 6.25
N ARG A 53 1.61 -1.47 5.83
CA ARG A 53 2.96 -1.24 6.35
C ARG A 53 2.97 -0.90 7.83
N ALA A 54 2.11 0.04 8.24
CA ALA A 54 2.02 0.47 9.64
C ALA A 54 1.63 -0.68 10.57
N LEU A 55 0.66 -1.51 10.18
CA LEU A 55 0.22 -2.67 10.94
C LEU A 55 1.35 -3.68 11.11
N LEU A 56 2.00 -4.08 10.01
CA LEU A 56 3.08 -5.06 10.08
C LEU A 56 4.29 -4.54 10.89
N PHE A 57 4.72 -3.28 10.66
CA PHE A 57 5.80 -2.70 11.47
C PHE A 57 5.42 -2.57 12.94
N ALA A 58 4.18 -2.19 13.24
CA ALA A 58 3.69 -2.12 14.61
C ALA A 58 3.73 -3.48 15.31
N GLY A 59 3.38 -4.56 14.60
CA GLY A 59 3.47 -5.92 15.12
C GLY A 59 4.91 -6.38 15.35
N LEU A 60 5.86 -5.93 14.54
CA LEU A 60 7.28 -6.31 14.62
C LEU A 60 8.11 -5.37 15.51
N ALA A 61 7.58 -4.23 15.92
CA ALA A 61 8.28 -3.25 16.73
C ALA A 61 8.22 -3.60 18.22
N ASN A 62 9.22 -3.19 18.96
CA ASN A 62 9.21 -3.26 20.41
C ASN A 62 8.33 -2.14 20.97
N GLY A 63 7.31 -2.50 21.75
CA GLY A 63 6.40 -1.56 22.42
C GLY A 63 5.00 -1.51 21.82
N THR A 64 4.23 -0.48 22.19
CA THR A 64 2.84 -0.29 21.75
C THR A 64 2.75 0.83 20.75
N THR A 65 2.31 0.52 19.53
CA THR A 65 2.05 1.50 18.49
C THR A 65 0.56 1.84 18.46
N ARG A 66 0.24 3.12 18.54
CA ARG A 66 -1.12 3.61 18.31
C ARG A 66 -1.26 4.02 16.85
N ILE A 67 -2.20 3.40 16.14
CA ILE A 67 -2.55 3.70 14.76
C ILE A 67 -3.91 4.37 14.74
N THR A 68 -4.01 5.52 14.09
CA THR A 68 -5.26 6.26 13.88
C THR A 68 -5.48 6.49 12.39
N GLY A 69 -6.70 6.69 11.92
CA GLY A 69 -6.98 6.85 10.51
C GLY A 69 -8.03 7.90 10.19
N ALA A 70 -7.99 8.43 8.96
CA ALA A 70 -8.99 9.35 8.45
C ALA A 70 -10.36 8.67 8.30
N ALA A 71 -10.38 7.36 8.05
CA ALA A 71 -11.59 6.55 7.91
C ALA A 71 -11.43 5.20 8.65
N ARG A 72 -12.50 4.39 8.68
CA ARG A 72 -12.53 3.09 9.35
C ARG A 72 -11.37 2.20 8.92
N LEU A 73 -10.51 1.82 9.88
CA LEU A 73 -9.63 0.68 9.73
C LEU A 73 -10.50 -0.60 9.70
N GLY A 74 -10.21 -1.53 8.79
CA GLY A 74 -10.96 -2.79 8.68
C GLY A 74 -12.12 -2.77 7.67
N ALA A 75 -12.34 -1.68 6.95
CA ALA A 75 -13.29 -1.65 5.84
C ALA A 75 -12.74 -2.22 4.52
N CYS A 76 -11.48 -2.69 4.52
CA CYS A 76 -10.77 -3.23 3.37
C CYS A 76 -10.26 -4.64 3.68
N ASP A 77 -10.50 -5.59 2.80
CA ASP A 77 -10.11 -7.00 2.97
C ASP A 77 -8.59 -7.15 3.18
N ASP A 78 -7.78 -6.36 2.51
CA ASP A 78 -6.33 -6.36 2.67
C ASP A 78 -5.90 -5.94 4.10
N ILE A 79 -6.60 -4.96 4.70
CA ILE A 79 -6.33 -4.53 6.08
C ILE A 79 -6.80 -5.61 7.05
N THR A 80 -7.94 -6.23 6.79
CA THR A 80 -8.45 -7.36 7.58
C THR A 80 -7.48 -8.54 7.55
N ALA A 81 -6.92 -8.85 6.38
CA ALA A 81 -5.89 -9.88 6.25
C ALA A 81 -4.61 -9.51 7.03
N ALA A 82 -4.17 -8.24 6.98
CA ALA A 82 -3.01 -7.79 7.75
C ALA A 82 -3.23 -7.94 9.27
N ILE A 83 -4.42 -7.61 9.77
CA ILE A 83 -4.81 -7.81 11.17
C ILE A 83 -4.76 -9.31 11.51
N GLY A 84 -5.35 -10.17 10.68
CA GLY A 84 -5.34 -11.62 10.87
C GLY A 84 -3.93 -12.22 10.93
N ILE A 85 -2.97 -11.65 10.19
CA ILE A 85 -1.55 -12.04 10.26
C ILE A 85 -0.96 -11.70 11.63
N LEU A 86 -1.25 -10.51 12.17
CA LEU A 86 -0.77 -10.12 13.49
C LEU A 86 -1.37 -11.00 14.59
N GLU A 87 -2.65 -11.34 14.48
CA GLU A 87 -3.32 -12.29 15.40
C GLU A 87 -2.69 -13.69 15.30
N ASN A 88 -2.36 -14.14 14.09
CA ASN A 88 -1.67 -15.42 13.85
C ASN A 88 -0.26 -15.44 14.47
N LEU A 89 0.40 -14.29 14.56
CA LEU A 89 1.66 -14.11 15.28
C LEU A 89 1.48 -14.06 16.81
N GLY A 90 0.24 -14.19 17.31
CA GLY A 90 -0.07 -14.14 18.74
C GLY A 90 -0.03 -12.73 19.34
N LEU A 91 -0.04 -11.70 18.50
CA LEU A 91 0.06 -10.32 18.96
C LEU A 91 -1.26 -9.78 19.46
N SER A 92 -1.20 -8.87 20.43
CA SER A 92 -2.38 -8.24 21.01
C SER A 92 -2.75 -6.97 20.26
N LEU A 93 -4.01 -6.91 19.79
CA LEU A 93 -4.61 -5.77 19.13
C LEU A 93 -5.78 -5.25 19.95
N GLN A 94 -5.78 -3.96 20.25
CA GLN A 94 -6.78 -3.33 21.11
C GLN A 94 -7.42 -2.14 20.41
N TRP A 95 -8.67 -2.29 20.00
CA TRP A 95 -9.46 -1.19 19.47
C TRP A 95 -9.82 -0.21 20.58
N THR A 96 -9.31 1.02 20.51
CA THR A 96 -9.60 2.08 21.50
C THR A 96 -10.71 3.02 21.02
N ALA A 97 -10.98 3.03 19.72
CA ALA A 97 -12.09 3.73 19.06
C ALA A 97 -12.31 3.12 17.67
N PRO A 98 -13.43 3.42 16.97
CA PRO A 98 -13.66 2.92 15.61
C PRO A 98 -12.56 3.25 14.60
N ARG A 99 -11.74 4.26 14.89
CA ARG A 99 -10.64 4.74 14.03
C ARG A 99 -9.29 4.69 14.72
N ALA A 100 -9.16 3.94 15.82
CA ALA A 100 -7.91 3.88 16.59
C ALA A 100 -7.66 2.46 17.11
N LEU A 101 -6.49 1.95 16.77
CA LEU A 101 -6.01 0.62 17.13
C LEU A 101 -4.66 0.74 17.82
N ASN A 102 -4.51 0.12 18.97
CA ASN A 102 -3.22 -0.15 19.58
C ASN A 102 -2.75 -1.54 19.20
N VAL A 103 -1.55 -1.62 18.68
CA VAL A 103 -0.84 -2.87 18.38
C VAL A 103 0.30 -3.01 19.38
N ILE A 104 0.26 -4.08 20.16
CA ILE A 104 1.34 -4.42 21.10
C ILE A 104 2.26 -5.37 20.35
N GLY A 105 3.38 -4.82 19.88
CA GLY A 105 4.33 -5.55 19.07
C GLY A 105 5.28 -6.42 19.89
N SER A 106 5.85 -7.41 19.22
CA SER A 106 6.87 -8.31 19.75
C SER A 106 8.06 -8.29 18.81
N SER A 107 9.16 -7.67 19.26
CA SER A 107 10.35 -7.58 18.44
C SER A 107 10.86 -8.95 18.01
N PRO A 108 11.01 -9.23 16.70
CA PRO A 108 11.54 -10.49 16.20
C PRO A 108 13.04 -10.65 16.41
N CYS A 109 13.73 -9.61 16.89
CA CYS A 109 15.17 -9.59 17.14
C CYS A 109 15.62 -10.53 18.27
N HIS A 110 14.68 -11.26 18.91
CA HIS A 110 15.01 -12.21 19.95
C HIS A 110 15.35 -13.59 19.38
N VAL A 111 16.23 -14.30 20.06
CA VAL A 111 16.64 -15.66 19.72
C VAL A 111 15.41 -16.57 19.59
N GLY A 112 15.21 -17.12 18.39
CA GLY A 112 14.07 -18.01 18.11
C GLY A 112 13.09 -17.50 17.05
N GLY A 113 13.17 -16.23 16.67
CA GLY A 113 12.31 -15.65 15.64
C GLY A 113 10.80 -15.64 15.97
N LEU A 114 10.00 -15.20 15.02
CA LEU A 114 8.54 -15.24 15.13
C LEU A 114 8.03 -16.68 15.00
N GLN A 115 7.02 -17.02 15.78
CA GLN A 115 6.41 -18.35 15.78
C GLN A 115 4.92 -18.25 15.43
N PRO A 116 4.55 -18.24 14.13
CA PRO A 116 3.17 -18.17 13.74
C PRO A 116 2.41 -19.44 14.16
N ILE A 117 1.14 -19.25 14.58
CA ILE A 117 0.27 -20.35 15.01
C ILE A 117 -0.23 -21.18 13.81
N GLY A 118 -0.28 -20.57 12.61
CA GLY A 118 -0.77 -21.21 11.40
C GLY A 118 -0.28 -20.52 10.13
N PRO A 119 -0.86 -20.81 8.97
CA PRO A 119 -0.48 -20.16 7.72
C PRO A 119 -0.83 -18.67 7.73
N PHE A 120 -0.06 -17.88 7.01
CA PHE A 120 -0.40 -16.48 6.75
C PHE A 120 -1.38 -16.38 5.59
N GLU A 121 -2.62 -16.04 5.87
CA GLU A 121 -3.68 -15.85 4.88
C GLU A 121 -3.66 -14.38 4.42
N VAL A 122 -3.19 -14.11 3.20
CA VAL A 122 -2.99 -12.76 2.69
C VAL A 122 -4.13 -12.25 1.79
N GLY A 123 -5.17 -13.05 1.60
CA GLY A 123 -6.29 -12.73 0.71
C GLY A 123 -5.81 -12.52 -0.74
N GLU A 124 -6.27 -11.45 -1.37
CA GLU A 124 -5.85 -11.07 -2.73
C GLU A 124 -4.73 -10.02 -2.74
N SER A 125 -4.21 -9.62 -1.57
CA SER A 125 -3.24 -8.54 -1.46
C SER A 125 -1.84 -8.95 -1.89
N ALA A 126 -1.41 -8.52 -3.06
CA ALA A 126 -0.05 -8.75 -3.55
C ALA A 126 1.01 -8.01 -2.73
N THR A 127 0.69 -6.84 -2.18
CA THR A 127 1.59 -6.11 -1.28
C THR A 127 1.84 -6.92 -0.02
N LEU A 128 0.75 -7.37 0.63
CA LEU A 128 0.83 -8.14 1.85
C LEU A 128 1.55 -9.49 1.60
N ALA A 129 1.22 -10.17 0.50
CA ALA A 129 1.86 -11.42 0.11
C ALA A 129 3.38 -11.30 0.02
N ARG A 130 3.90 -10.26 -0.64
CA ARG A 130 5.34 -10.04 -0.78
C ARG A 130 6.01 -9.71 0.56
N LEU A 131 5.44 -8.77 1.33
CA LEU A 131 5.98 -8.38 2.63
C LEU A 131 6.03 -9.57 3.59
N VAL A 132 4.93 -10.32 3.68
CA VAL A 132 4.81 -11.44 4.61
C VAL A 132 5.64 -12.65 4.16
N THR A 133 5.83 -12.85 2.85
CA THR A 133 6.73 -13.92 2.35
C THR A 133 8.18 -13.67 2.79
N ALA A 134 8.66 -12.43 2.72
CA ALA A 134 9.99 -12.09 3.22
C ALA A 134 10.11 -12.27 4.75
N ILE A 135 9.10 -11.81 5.51
CA ILE A 135 9.03 -12.03 6.96
C ILE A 135 9.01 -13.52 7.29
N ALA A 136 8.19 -14.31 6.60
CA ALA A 136 8.08 -15.75 6.83
C ALA A 136 9.40 -16.47 6.57
N GLY A 137 10.11 -16.10 5.49
CA GLY A 137 11.37 -16.74 5.11
C GLY A 137 12.56 -16.33 5.96
N LEU A 138 12.59 -15.11 6.47
CA LEU A 138 13.77 -14.54 7.14
C LEU A 138 13.57 -14.37 8.65
N CYS A 139 12.36 -14.09 9.12
CA CYS A 139 12.12 -13.69 10.51
C CYS A 139 11.34 -14.72 11.33
N CYS A 140 10.69 -15.70 10.71
CA CYS A 140 9.96 -16.75 11.40
C CYS A 140 10.86 -17.96 11.67
N SER A 141 10.50 -18.76 12.67
CA SER A 141 11.13 -20.05 12.93
C SER A 141 10.27 -21.21 12.39
N GLY A 142 10.93 -22.26 11.88
CA GLY A 142 10.28 -23.45 11.35
C GLY A 142 9.64 -23.24 9.97
N ASN A 143 8.74 -24.14 9.61
CA ASN A 143 8.08 -24.12 8.31
C ASN A 143 6.81 -23.25 8.37
N VAL A 144 6.77 -22.20 7.56
CA VAL A 144 5.65 -21.26 7.48
C VAL A 144 5.05 -21.28 6.08
N SER A 145 3.73 -21.25 5.98
CA SER A 145 3.02 -21.15 4.70
C SER A 145 2.38 -19.79 4.53
N VAL A 146 2.57 -19.19 3.35
CA VAL A 146 1.87 -17.98 2.92
C VAL A 146 0.86 -18.38 1.83
N ARG A 147 -0.41 -18.04 2.04
CA ARG A 147 -1.51 -18.41 1.18
C ARG A 147 -2.27 -17.19 0.70
N GLY A 148 -2.57 -17.18 -0.58
CA GLY A 148 -3.43 -16.18 -1.21
C GLY A 148 -4.58 -16.85 -1.94
N LEU A 149 -5.50 -16.02 -2.42
CA LEU A 149 -6.66 -16.47 -3.19
C LEU A 149 -6.98 -15.48 -4.32
N GLY A 150 -7.91 -15.87 -5.18
CA GLY A 150 -8.45 -15.01 -6.24
C GLY A 150 -7.39 -14.50 -7.21
N THR A 151 -7.29 -13.20 -7.40
CA THR A 151 -6.35 -12.60 -8.35
C THR A 151 -4.89 -12.86 -8.02
N LEU A 152 -4.56 -13.12 -6.75
CA LEU A 152 -3.19 -13.42 -6.31
C LEU A 152 -2.66 -14.76 -6.87
N GLU A 153 -3.52 -15.70 -7.17
CA GLU A 153 -3.13 -17.01 -7.77
C GLU A 153 -2.44 -16.83 -9.14
N ARG A 154 -2.73 -15.74 -9.83
CA ARG A 154 -2.16 -15.43 -11.15
C ARG A 154 -0.91 -14.55 -11.07
N ARG A 155 -0.64 -13.94 -9.90
CA ARG A 155 0.49 -13.04 -9.72
C ARG A 155 1.75 -13.80 -9.37
N ARG A 156 2.89 -13.23 -9.75
CA ARG A 156 4.21 -13.83 -9.56
C ARG A 156 5.17 -12.82 -8.97
N SER A 157 6.14 -13.32 -8.21
CA SER A 157 7.26 -12.55 -7.67
C SER A 157 8.55 -13.35 -7.72
N PRO A 158 9.01 -13.75 -8.92
CA PRO A 158 10.17 -14.62 -9.06
C PRO A 158 11.44 -13.98 -8.53
N ALA A 159 11.63 -12.66 -8.68
CA ALA A 159 12.80 -11.96 -8.18
C ALA A 159 12.90 -12.03 -6.64
N LEU A 160 11.77 -11.84 -5.92
CA LEU A 160 11.72 -12.01 -4.47
C LEU A 160 12.06 -13.44 -4.05
N PHE A 161 11.47 -14.44 -4.72
CA PHE A 161 11.68 -15.84 -4.37
C PHE A 161 13.15 -16.25 -4.62
N THR A 162 13.74 -15.80 -5.74
CA THR A 162 15.17 -16.00 -6.01
C THR A 162 16.03 -15.34 -4.94
N ALA A 163 15.74 -14.10 -4.55
CA ALA A 163 16.49 -13.40 -3.51
C ALA A 163 16.45 -14.14 -2.17
N LEU A 164 15.30 -14.69 -1.79
CA LEU A 164 15.14 -15.50 -0.57
C LEU A 164 15.90 -16.83 -0.69
N GLN A 165 15.88 -17.50 -1.84
CA GLN A 165 16.65 -18.72 -2.06
C GLN A 165 18.16 -18.47 -2.05
N ASP A 166 18.63 -17.40 -2.69
CA ASP A 166 20.04 -16.98 -2.66
C ASP A 166 20.51 -16.66 -1.24
N ALA A 167 19.60 -16.16 -0.38
CA ALA A 167 19.82 -15.98 1.04
C ALA A 167 19.81 -17.29 1.83
N GLY A 168 19.42 -18.41 1.22
CA GLY A 168 19.40 -19.75 1.79
C GLY A 168 18.03 -20.26 2.27
N VAL A 169 16.96 -19.47 2.15
CA VAL A 169 15.59 -19.89 2.50
C VAL A 169 15.14 -21.02 1.58
N LYS A 170 14.65 -22.10 2.16
CA LYS A 170 14.06 -23.19 1.36
C LYS A 170 12.63 -22.86 1.03
N LEU A 171 12.31 -22.83 -0.25
CA LEU A 171 10.99 -22.55 -0.77
C LEU A 171 10.32 -23.80 -1.36
N LYS A 172 9.04 -24.00 -1.07
CA LYS A 172 8.21 -25.03 -1.64
C LYS A 172 6.93 -24.41 -2.22
N CYS A 173 6.84 -24.34 -3.53
CA CYS A 173 5.71 -23.78 -4.28
C CYS A 173 5.45 -24.62 -5.55
N SER A 174 4.25 -24.47 -6.14
CA SER A 174 3.88 -25.16 -7.40
C SER A 174 4.63 -24.59 -8.60
N GLU A 175 4.79 -23.26 -8.62
CA GLU A 175 5.56 -22.53 -9.62
C GLU A 175 6.44 -21.50 -8.93
N HIS A 176 7.64 -21.24 -9.47
CA HIS A 176 8.54 -20.26 -8.91
C HIS A 176 7.93 -18.85 -8.92
N GLY A 177 7.93 -18.20 -7.75
CA GLY A 177 7.31 -16.89 -7.57
C GLY A 177 5.80 -16.91 -7.32
N ALA A 178 5.15 -18.08 -7.26
CA ALA A 178 3.71 -18.24 -7.06
C ALA A 178 3.34 -18.48 -5.60
N TRP A 179 2.14 -18.07 -5.22
CA TRP A 179 1.47 -18.47 -3.99
C TRP A 179 0.44 -19.58 -4.28
N PRO A 180 0.19 -20.53 -3.35
CA PRO A 180 0.78 -20.60 -2.02
C PRO A 180 2.25 -21.04 -2.02
N VAL A 181 2.99 -20.60 -0.99
CA VAL A 181 4.38 -20.99 -0.78
C VAL A 181 4.63 -21.41 0.65
N GLY A 182 5.36 -22.53 0.82
CA GLY A 182 5.94 -22.93 2.10
C GLY A 182 7.38 -22.44 2.17
N LEU A 183 7.78 -21.90 3.33
CA LEU A 183 9.11 -21.36 3.58
C LEU A 183 9.69 -22.03 4.82
N ASP A 184 10.96 -22.42 4.74
CA ASP A 184 11.73 -22.91 5.88
C ASP A 184 12.88 -21.92 6.11
N SER A 185 12.77 -21.20 7.21
CA SER A 185 13.69 -20.10 7.55
C SER A 185 15.04 -20.63 8.01
N ILE A 186 16.08 -19.84 7.75
CA ILE A 186 17.49 -20.18 8.08
C ILE A 186 18.12 -19.28 9.13
N GLY A 187 17.41 -18.24 9.58
CA GLY A 187 17.98 -17.19 10.44
C GLY A 187 18.50 -15.98 9.66
N PRO A 188 19.39 -15.16 10.26
CA PRO A 188 19.83 -13.91 9.66
C PRO A 188 20.61 -14.15 8.35
N PRO A 189 20.22 -13.50 7.26
CA PRO A 189 20.93 -13.57 5.99
C PRO A 189 22.21 -12.71 6.06
N PRO A 190 23.27 -13.06 5.32
CA PRO A 190 24.46 -12.22 5.25
C PRO A 190 24.19 -10.91 4.51
N ASP A 191 23.59 -10.99 3.31
CA ASP A 191 23.15 -9.90 2.44
C ASP A 191 21.95 -10.36 1.62
N LEU A 192 21.15 -9.42 1.12
CA LEU A 192 20.02 -9.69 0.27
C LEU A 192 20.26 -9.10 -1.12
N ASN A 193 20.08 -9.91 -2.16
CA ASN A 193 20.31 -9.49 -3.55
C ASN A 193 19.03 -9.64 -4.36
N LEU A 194 18.46 -8.52 -4.81
CA LEU A 194 17.27 -8.48 -5.66
C LEU A 194 17.67 -8.13 -7.08
N ARG A 195 17.35 -8.98 -8.05
CA ARG A 195 17.71 -8.79 -9.46
C ARG A 195 16.47 -8.64 -10.32
N ASN A 196 16.44 -7.57 -11.12
CA ASN A 196 15.38 -7.28 -12.10
C ASN A 196 13.95 -7.45 -11.51
N PRO A 197 13.61 -6.72 -10.45
CA PRO A 197 12.29 -6.84 -9.83
C PRO A 197 11.17 -6.40 -10.78
N SER A 198 10.06 -7.08 -10.72
CA SER A 198 8.84 -6.71 -11.44
C SER A 198 8.01 -5.65 -10.69
N SER A 199 8.33 -5.41 -9.42
CA SER A 199 7.62 -4.48 -8.55
C SER A 199 8.52 -3.92 -7.46
N SER A 200 8.35 -2.64 -7.11
CA SER A 200 9.00 -2.03 -5.93
C SER A 200 8.63 -2.70 -4.61
N GLN A 201 7.51 -3.43 -4.58
CA GLN A 201 7.08 -4.18 -3.41
C GLN A 201 8.04 -5.34 -3.07
N GLU A 202 8.78 -5.87 -4.05
CA GLU A 202 9.77 -6.93 -3.83
C GLU A 202 10.99 -6.38 -3.05
N LEU A 203 11.48 -5.20 -3.42
CA LEU A 203 12.52 -4.50 -2.65
C LEU A 203 12.01 -4.08 -1.27
N SER A 204 10.80 -3.53 -1.22
CA SER A 204 10.15 -3.17 0.05
C SER A 204 10.06 -4.36 1.01
N ALA A 205 9.76 -5.56 0.50
CA ALA A 205 9.67 -6.78 1.29
C ALA A 205 11.02 -7.17 1.91
N LEU A 206 12.10 -7.07 1.15
CA LEU A 206 13.45 -7.36 1.65
C LEU A 206 13.91 -6.33 2.68
N LEU A 207 13.69 -5.02 2.44
CA LEU A 207 13.99 -3.96 3.42
C LEU A 207 13.20 -4.15 4.70
N PHE A 208 11.94 -4.60 4.57
CA PHE A 208 11.06 -4.86 5.70
C PHE A 208 11.59 -6.00 6.58
N ALA A 209 11.96 -7.12 5.96
CA ALA A 209 12.51 -8.27 6.68
C ALA A 209 13.91 -7.96 7.26
N ALA A 210 14.76 -7.23 6.53
CA ALA A 210 16.05 -6.79 7.01
C ALA A 210 15.95 -5.93 8.29
N ALA A 211 14.89 -5.12 8.40
CA ALA A 211 14.64 -4.29 9.58
C ALA A 211 14.33 -5.09 10.86
N CYS A 212 14.06 -6.38 10.74
CA CYS A 212 13.82 -7.27 11.89
C CYS A 212 15.10 -7.73 12.59
N TYR A 213 16.27 -7.36 12.08
CA TYR A 213 17.56 -7.75 12.66
C TYR A 213 18.24 -6.57 13.35
N VAL A 214 19.02 -6.86 14.40
CA VAL A 214 19.79 -5.85 15.13
C VAL A 214 21.05 -5.46 14.35
N ASP A 215 21.73 -6.47 13.80
CA ASP A 215 22.91 -6.25 12.99
C ASP A 215 22.53 -5.66 11.62
N PRO A 216 23.29 -4.71 11.10
CA PRO A 216 23.01 -4.12 9.79
C PRO A 216 23.02 -5.16 8.69
N ILE A 217 21.99 -5.09 7.81
CA ILE A 217 21.86 -5.96 6.64
C ILE A 217 21.90 -5.09 5.39
N GLN A 218 22.71 -5.51 4.42
CA GLN A 218 22.75 -4.86 3.13
C GLN A 218 21.74 -5.48 2.15
N VAL A 219 20.99 -4.63 1.47
CA VAL A 219 20.03 -5.02 0.44
C VAL A 219 20.46 -4.39 -0.87
N HIS A 220 20.80 -5.23 -1.83
CA HIS A 220 21.31 -4.82 -3.14
C HIS A 220 20.26 -5.02 -4.22
N LEU A 221 20.04 -3.99 -5.01
CA LEU A 221 19.20 -4.00 -6.19
C LEU A 221 20.07 -4.00 -7.45
N ASP A 222 19.85 -4.97 -8.33
CA ASP A 222 20.38 -5.01 -9.69
C ASP A 222 19.24 -4.78 -10.69
N GLY A 223 19.40 -3.78 -11.56
CA GLY A 223 18.40 -3.37 -12.53
C GLY A 223 17.51 -2.21 -12.08
N ALA A 224 16.56 -1.84 -12.94
CA ALA A 224 15.64 -0.75 -12.71
C ALA A 224 14.55 -1.13 -11.70
N LEU A 225 14.15 -0.19 -10.86
CA LEU A 225 13.05 -0.37 -9.92
C LEU A 225 11.78 0.28 -10.47
N PRO A 226 10.73 -0.49 -10.76
CA PRO A 226 9.43 0.08 -11.12
C PRO A 226 8.79 0.79 -9.93
N SER A 227 8.02 1.85 -10.18
CA SER A 227 7.17 2.49 -9.15
C SER A 227 7.94 2.93 -7.89
N GLN A 228 9.03 3.66 -8.06
CA GLN A 228 9.90 4.15 -6.97
C GLN A 228 9.15 4.84 -5.80
N PRO A 229 8.06 5.62 -6.00
CA PRO A 229 7.36 6.25 -4.88
C PRO A 229 6.92 5.29 -3.78
N TYR A 230 6.60 4.05 -4.13
CA TYR A 230 6.23 3.04 -3.11
C TYR A 230 7.42 2.53 -2.28
N LEU A 231 8.65 2.63 -2.78
CA LEU A 231 9.85 2.41 -1.98
C LEU A 231 9.99 3.49 -0.91
N GLU A 232 9.73 4.74 -1.27
CA GLU A 232 9.81 5.85 -0.32
C GLU A 232 8.74 5.74 0.79
N LEU A 233 7.54 5.23 0.49
CA LEU A 233 6.56 4.86 1.54
C LEU A 233 7.17 3.89 2.56
N THR A 234 7.88 2.87 2.10
CA THR A 234 8.50 1.88 2.99
C THR A 234 9.64 2.49 3.78
N ARG A 235 10.52 3.26 3.15
CA ARG A 235 11.65 3.92 3.82
C ARG A 235 11.20 4.96 4.86
N SER A 236 10.20 5.74 4.54
CA SER A 236 9.58 6.70 5.47
C SER A 236 8.98 5.99 6.68
N MET A 237 8.28 4.88 6.47
CA MET A 237 7.71 4.10 7.55
C MET A 237 8.79 3.44 8.42
N LEU A 238 9.85 2.87 7.83
CA LEU A 238 11.02 2.35 8.55
C LEU A 238 11.60 3.42 9.49
N LYS A 239 11.80 4.62 8.97
CA LYS A 239 12.32 5.76 9.74
C LYS A 239 11.41 6.10 10.93
N THR A 240 10.09 6.05 10.75
CA THR A 240 9.10 6.27 11.82
C THR A 240 9.26 5.25 12.95
N PHE A 241 9.64 4.01 12.62
CA PHE A 241 9.90 2.95 13.57
C PHE A 241 11.37 2.82 14.03
N GLY A 242 12.20 3.84 13.79
CA GLY A 242 13.58 3.92 14.27
C GLY A 242 14.61 3.15 13.44
N VAL A 243 14.26 2.70 12.24
CA VAL A 243 15.16 2.00 11.32
C VAL A 243 15.47 2.85 10.10
N LEU A 244 16.73 2.90 9.72
CA LEU A 244 17.17 3.57 8.50
C LEU A 244 17.49 2.54 7.41
N ALA A 245 16.99 2.79 6.21
CA ALA A 245 17.46 2.14 5.00
C ALA A 245 18.25 3.20 4.19
N ALA A 246 19.51 3.36 4.56
CA ALA A 246 20.37 4.38 3.97
C ALA A 246 20.95 3.90 2.63
N PRO A 247 20.96 4.74 1.58
CA PRO A 247 21.69 4.42 0.37
C PRO A 247 23.20 4.27 0.68
N VAL A 248 23.82 3.25 0.09
CA VAL A 248 25.26 3.01 0.13
C VAL A 248 25.77 2.78 -1.30
N ASP A 249 27.08 2.65 -1.46
CA ASP A 249 27.68 2.38 -2.75
C ASP A 249 27.04 1.16 -3.41
N ALA A 250 26.62 1.33 -4.67
CA ALA A 250 25.92 0.28 -5.39
C ALA A 250 26.87 -0.91 -5.66
N ARG A 251 26.44 -2.10 -5.25
CA ARG A 251 27.16 -3.35 -5.53
C ARG A 251 27.17 -3.69 -7.01
N PHE A 252 26.09 -3.35 -7.71
CA PHE A 252 25.91 -3.62 -9.14
C PHE A 252 25.98 -2.32 -9.93
N LYS A 253 26.60 -2.36 -11.11
CA LYS A 253 26.67 -1.20 -12.00
C LYS A 253 25.26 -0.82 -12.48
N GLY A 254 24.87 0.43 -12.20
CA GLY A 254 23.53 0.92 -12.53
C GLY A 254 22.43 0.47 -11.56
N GLY A 255 22.79 -0.25 -10.48
CA GLY A 255 21.87 -0.66 -9.41
C GLY A 255 21.85 0.33 -8.24
N GLN A 256 21.21 -0.10 -7.17
CA GLN A 256 21.15 0.63 -5.89
C GLN A 256 21.50 -0.33 -4.76
N SER A 257 22.02 0.19 -3.67
CA SER A 257 22.26 -0.60 -2.46
C SER A 257 21.81 0.21 -1.25
N PHE A 258 21.30 -0.51 -0.24
CA PHE A 258 20.81 0.06 1.01
C PHE A 258 21.40 -0.69 2.18
N GLU A 259 21.88 0.03 3.17
CA GLU A 259 22.18 -0.54 4.49
C GLU A 259 20.95 -0.29 5.39
N VAL A 260 20.39 -1.39 5.89
CA VAL A 260 19.27 -1.37 6.81
C VAL A 260 19.78 -1.57 8.21
N GLN A 261 19.63 -0.55 9.06
CA GLN A 261 20.16 -0.56 10.43
C GLN A 261 19.21 0.14 11.40
N GLY A 262 19.20 -0.32 12.63
CA GLY A 262 18.36 0.22 13.69
C GLY A 262 17.59 -0.88 14.41
N VAL A 263 16.76 -0.48 15.36
CA VAL A 263 15.90 -1.40 16.11
C VAL A 263 14.45 -0.96 15.92
N LEU A 264 13.61 -1.84 15.41
CA LEU A 264 12.18 -1.58 15.27
C LEU A 264 11.57 -1.28 16.64
N THR A 265 11.21 -0.02 16.86
CA THR A 265 10.67 0.50 18.11
C THR A 265 9.38 1.26 17.81
N ALA A 266 8.37 1.04 18.64
CA ALA A 266 7.10 1.74 18.52
C ALA A 266 7.32 3.26 18.64
N PRO A 267 6.78 4.07 17.72
CA PRO A 267 6.93 5.52 17.78
C PRO A 267 6.18 6.09 18.98
N THR A 268 6.71 7.17 19.55
CA THR A 268 6.10 7.86 20.70
C THR A 268 4.82 8.59 20.33
N GLN A 269 4.72 9.02 19.08
CA GLN A 269 3.52 9.68 18.56
C GLN A 269 2.65 8.67 17.81
N PRO A 270 1.31 8.81 17.86
CA PRO A 270 0.43 7.99 17.06
C PRO A 270 0.75 8.08 15.56
N ILE A 271 0.70 6.95 14.86
CA ILE A 271 0.72 6.94 13.41
C ILE A 271 -0.67 7.32 12.92
N HIS A 272 -0.76 8.46 12.24
CA HIS A 272 -1.99 8.87 11.59
C HIS A 272 -1.98 8.42 10.14
N LEU A 273 -2.90 7.52 9.77
CA LEU A 273 -3.05 7.05 8.39
C LEU A 273 -3.74 8.14 7.56
N GLU A 274 -3.04 8.63 6.58
CA GLU A 274 -3.52 9.61 5.62
C GLU A 274 -4.66 9.08 4.77
N PRO A 275 -5.50 9.95 4.17
CA PRO A 275 -6.43 9.57 3.11
C PRO A 275 -5.67 8.90 1.93
N ASP A 276 -6.33 7.94 1.27
CA ASP A 276 -5.75 7.21 0.15
C ASP A 276 -5.71 8.06 -1.12
N ALA A 277 -4.51 8.32 -1.63
CA ALA A 277 -4.30 9.17 -2.81
C ALA A 277 -4.82 8.52 -4.10
N SER A 278 -4.76 7.18 -4.22
CA SER A 278 -5.30 6.48 -5.39
C SER A 278 -6.82 6.58 -5.43
N SER A 279 -7.48 6.47 -4.26
CA SER A 279 -8.93 6.69 -4.14
C SER A 279 -9.32 8.15 -4.39
N ALA A 280 -8.50 9.11 -3.91
CA ALA A 280 -8.66 10.53 -4.22
C ALA A 280 -8.61 10.79 -5.73
N ALA A 281 -7.65 10.14 -6.42
CA ALA A 281 -7.48 10.28 -7.87
C ALA A 281 -8.72 9.85 -8.65
N VAL A 282 -9.37 8.75 -8.24
CA VAL A 282 -10.62 8.30 -8.88
C VAL A 282 -11.70 9.37 -8.77
N ALA A 283 -11.86 9.97 -7.60
CA ALA A 283 -12.88 11.00 -7.38
C ALA A 283 -12.55 12.31 -8.13
N LEU A 284 -11.29 12.75 -8.14
CA LEU A 284 -10.84 13.93 -8.88
C LEU A 284 -11.02 13.73 -10.39
N CYS A 285 -10.71 12.56 -10.94
CA CYS A 285 -10.97 12.23 -12.34
C CYS A 285 -12.48 12.22 -12.67
N ALA A 286 -13.31 11.71 -11.77
CA ALA A 286 -14.76 11.74 -11.95
C ALA A 286 -15.32 13.18 -11.95
N ALA A 287 -14.81 14.05 -11.07
CA ALA A 287 -15.14 15.48 -11.08
C ALA A 287 -14.71 16.14 -12.40
N ALA A 288 -13.49 15.86 -12.87
CA ALA A 288 -12.95 16.35 -14.14
C ALA A 288 -13.83 15.96 -15.35
N ILE A 289 -14.26 14.70 -15.43
CA ILE A 289 -15.11 14.19 -16.50
C ILE A 289 -16.49 14.84 -16.47
N THR A 290 -17.05 15.12 -15.29
CA THR A 290 -18.36 15.72 -15.13
C THR A 290 -18.36 17.25 -15.18
N GLY A 291 -17.18 17.87 -15.19
CA GLY A 291 -17.01 19.34 -15.20
C GLY A 291 -17.36 19.98 -13.86
N GLY A 292 -17.10 19.27 -12.76
CA GLY A 292 -17.32 19.74 -11.40
C GLY A 292 -16.07 20.33 -10.75
N GLU A 293 -16.22 20.64 -9.46
CA GLU A 293 -15.15 21.17 -8.60
C GLU A 293 -15.05 20.30 -7.34
N LEU A 294 -13.91 19.63 -7.13
CA LEU A 294 -13.76 18.71 -6.03
C LEU A 294 -12.48 18.99 -5.24
N GLU A 295 -12.61 18.95 -3.92
CA GLU A 295 -11.53 19.10 -2.97
C GLU A 295 -11.39 17.84 -2.12
N VAL A 296 -10.12 17.47 -1.85
CA VAL A 296 -9.79 16.32 -1.01
C VAL A 296 -8.83 16.79 0.08
N PRO A 297 -9.31 17.04 1.30
CA PRO A 297 -8.46 17.44 2.44
C PRO A 297 -7.52 16.30 2.86
N GLY A 298 -6.29 16.66 3.26
CA GLY A 298 -5.30 15.73 3.77
C GLY A 298 -3.91 16.37 3.96
N PRO A 299 -2.95 15.66 4.54
CA PRO A 299 -1.60 16.19 4.76
C PRO A 299 -0.72 16.09 3.50
N TRP A 300 -1.23 16.52 2.36
CA TRP A 300 -0.69 16.19 1.03
C TRP A 300 0.70 16.76 0.76
N SER A 301 1.05 17.91 1.31
CA SER A 301 2.39 18.48 1.18
C SER A 301 3.47 17.60 1.83
N LYS A 302 3.11 16.90 2.89
CA LYS A 302 3.99 16.01 3.67
C LYS A 302 3.85 14.54 3.27
N SER A 303 2.81 14.19 2.49
CA SER A 303 2.53 12.82 2.08
C SER A 303 3.62 12.27 1.16
N THR A 304 3.98 11.02 1.39
CA THR A 304 4.88 10.25 0.52
C THR A 304 4.11 9.40 -0.52
N GLN A 305 2.78 9.49 -0.54
CA GLN A 305 1.97 8.80 -1.55
C GLN A 305 2.19 9.41 -2.92
N GLY A 306 2.75 8.64 -3.87
CA GLY A 306 3.05 9.10 -5.23
C GLY A 306 1.81 9.58 -5.98
N ASP A 307 0.68 8.90 -5.79
CA ASP A 307 -0.56 9.15 -6.52
C ASP A 307 -1.22 10.50 -6.22
N ARG A 308 -0.75 11.23 -5.17
CA ARG A 308 -1.14 12.64 -4.95
C ARG A 308 -0.83 13.54 -6.15
N HIS A 309 0.11 13.11 -7.01
CA HIS A 309 0.47 13.84 -8.22
C HIS A 309 -0.59 13.78 -9.32
N ILE A 310 -1.72 13.11 -9.11
CA ILE A 310 -2.87 13.12 -10.02
C ILE A 310 -3.24 14.53 -10.48
N VAL A 311 -3.18 15.52 -9.59
CA VAL A 311 -3.50 16.92 -9.89
C VAL A 311 -2.59 17.49 -10.98
N ASN A 312 -1.32 17.10 -11.03
CA ASN A 312 -0.37 17.54 -12.05
C ASN A 312 -0.69 16.92 -13.43
N PHE A 313 -1.20 15.69 -13.44
CA PHE A 313 -1.65 15.04 -14.66
C PHE A 313 -2.95 15.68 -15.18
N LEU A 314 -3.89 16.01 -14.30
CA LEU A 314 -5.14 16.68 -14.68
C LEU A 314 -4.91 18.05 -15.30
N VAL A 315 -3.87 18.80 -14.88
CA VAL A 315 -3.47 20.05 -15.53
C VAL A 315 -3.09 19.85 -16.99
N GLN A 316 -2.49 18.71 -17.35
CA GLN A 316 -2.12 18.41 -18.73
C GLN A 316 -3.35 18.23 -19.62
N PHE A 317 -4.49 17.79 -19.07
CA PHE A 317 -5.78 17.71 -19.74
C PHE A 317 -6.54 19.04 -19.78
N GLY A 318 -5.90 20.12 -19.29
CA GLY A 318 -6.44 21.49 -19.34
C GLY A 318 -7.32 21.89 -18.16
N LEU A 319 -7.32 21.15 -17.07
CA LEU A 319 -8.06 21.49 -15.86
C LEU A 319 -7.28 22.48 -14.98
N ASN A 320 -8.01 23.26 -14.18
CA ASN A 320 -7.45 23.96 -13.05
C ASN A 320 -7.35 22.98 -11.88
N SER A 321 -6.16 22.45 -11.66
CA SER A 321 -5.94 21.40 -10.68
C SER A 321 -4.61 21.62 -9.97
N GLY A 322 -4.52 21.29 -8.69
CA GLY A 322 -3.29 21.51 -7.93
C GLY A 322 -3.36 21.07 -6.48
N LEU A 323 -2.23 21.21 -5.81
CA LEU A 323 -2.09 21.12 -4.37
C LEU A 323 -2.18 22.53 -3.79
N ILE A 324 -3.15 22.75 -2.90
CA ILE A 324 -3.32 23.98 -2.13
C ILE A 324 -2.80 23.69 -0.73
N ASN A 325 -1.75 24.40 -0.32
CA ASN A 325 -1.16 24.22 1.01
C ASN A 325 -2.02 24.89 2.09
N ALA A 326 -1.97 24.38 3.30
CA ALA A 326 -2.70 24.90 4.45
C ALA A 326 -2.38 26.36 4.75
N ASP A 327 -1.15 26.79 4.51
CA ASP A 327 -0.70 28.18 4.72
C ASP A 327 -1.36 29.18 3.76
N ASP A 328 -1.88 28.69 2.63
CA ASP A 328 -2.53 29.49 1.60
C ASP A 328 -4.08 29.42 1.68
N SER A 329 -4.62 28.71 2.65
CA SER A 329 -6.07 28.47 2.80
C SER A 329 -6.54 28.71 4.23
N ASP A 330 -7.82 29.03 4.40
CA ASP A 330 -8.50 29.14 5.70
C ASP A 330 -8.74 27.76 6.38
N THR A 331 -8.19 26.69 5.80
CA THR A 331 -8.33 25.32 6.30
C THR A 331 -7.03 24.84 6.95
N ASP A 332 -7.14 24.08 8.04
CA ASP A 332 -5.98 23.46 8.72
C ASP A 332 -5.38 22.25 7.95
N SER A 333 -5.80 22.01 6.71
CA SER A 333 -5.38 20.86 5.90
C SER A 333 -5.06 21.28 4.49
N ASP A 334 -3.99 20.74 3.92
CA ASP A 334 -3.75 20.82 2.48
C ASP A 334 -4.90 20.22 1.68
N LEU A 335 -5.11 20.71 0.46
CA LEU A 335 -6.15 20.21 -0.44
C LEU A 335 -5.54 19.71 -1.75
N LEU A 336 -5.92 18.51 -2.19
CA LEU A 336 -5.86 18.20 -3.62
C LEU A 336 -7.16 18.71 -4.23
N ALA A 337 -7.07 19.58 -5.21
CA ALA A 337 -8.24 20.20 -5.82
C ALA A 337 -8.21 20.09 -7.34
N THR A 338 -9.39 19.95 -7.94
CA THR A 338 -9.61 20.06 -9.38
C THR A 338 -10.89 20.82 -9.67
N ALA A 339 -10.86 21.67 -10.69
CA ALA A 339 -12.00 22.45 -11.15
C ALA A 339 -12.01 22.57 -12.67
N GLY A 340 -13.20 22.71 -13.25
CA GLY A 340 -13.37 22.96 -14.67
C GLY A 340 -13.62 21.71 -15.50
N ARG A 341 -13.32 21.81 -16.78
CA ARG A 341 -13.58 20.73 -17.77
C ARG A 341 -12.29 20.34 -18.48
N ILE A 342 -12.23 19.10 -18.89
CA ILE A 342 -11.22 18.61 -19.83
C ILE A 342 -11.36 19.39 -21.14
N THR A 343 -10.26 19.98 -21.61
CA THR A 343 -10.24 20.84 -22.81
C THR A 343 -9.35 20.29 -23.92
N ARG A 344 -8.53 19.26 -23.64
CA ARG A 344 -7.58 18.66 -24.59
C ARG A 344 -7.20 17.25 -24.18
N GLY A 345 -6.55 16.51 -25.10
CA GLY A 345 -5.81 15.30 -24.80
C GLY A 345 -4.46 15.60 -24.15
N ALA A 346 -3.78 14.58 -23.64
CA ALA A 346 -2.48 14.71 -22.98
C ALA A 346 -1.57 13.48 -23.23
N GLU A 347 -0.26 13.73 -23.17
CA GLU A 347 0.75 12.67 -23.05
C GLU A 347 1.20 12.57 -21.60
N VAL A 348 1.06 11.39 -20.98
CA VAL A 348 1.28 11.18 -19.55
C VAL A 348 2.15 9.96 -19.30
N ASP A 349 3.29 10.14 -18.64
CA ASP A 349 4.15 9.02 -18.20
C ASP A 349 3.72 8.54 -16.80
N LEU A 350 3.23 7.30 -16.76
CA LEU A 350 2.73 6.62 -15.57
C LEU A 350 3.68 5.56 -15.03
N SER A 351 4.92 5.50 -15.49
CA SER A 351 5.93 4.52 -15.04
C SER A 351 6.15 4.56 -13.53
N GLY A 352 6.05 5.73 -12.90
CA GLY A 352 6.09 5.93 -11.44
C GLY A 352 4.74 5.79 -10.73
N HIS A 353 3.63 5.85 -11.46
CA HIS A 353 2.27 5.98 -10.93
C HIS A 353 1.28 5.01 -11.60
N PRO A 354 1.55 3.71 -11.64
CA PRO A 354 0.73 2.78 -12.42
C PRO A 354 -0.72 2.67 -11.92
N ASP A 355 -0.98 2.95 -10.64
CA ASP A 355 -2.33 2.90 -10.07
C ASP A 355 -3.21 4.06 -10.54
N LEU A 356 -2.62 5.11 -11.12
CA LEU A 356 -3.34 6.21 -11.76
C LEU A 356 -3.78 5.88 -13.21
N ALA A 357 -3.32 4.78 -13.81
CA ALA A 357 -3.65 4.45 -15.19
C ALA A 357 -5.16 4.24 -15.44
N PRO A 358 -5.91 3.49 -14.63
CA PRO A 358 -7.34 3.32 -14.85
C PRO A 358 -8.13 4.64 -14.79
N PRO A 359 -8.00 5.50 -13.76
CA PRO A 359 -8.75 6.76 -13.72
C PRO A 359 -8.31 7.74 -14.83
N LEU A 360 -7.03 7.81 -15.19
CA LEU A 360 -6.58 8.66 -16.29
C LEU A 360 -6.97 8.12 -17.66
N ALA A 361 -7.09 6.81 -17.83
CA ALA A 361 -7.66 6.23 -19.05
C ALA A 361 -9.11 6.64 -19.26
N ALA A 362 -9.90 6.77 -18.19
CA ALA A 362 -11.26 7.30 -18.29
C ALA A 362 -11.28 8.79 -18.69
N VAL A 363 -10.34 9.60 -18.19
CA VAL A 363 -10.17 11.01 -18.60
C VAL A 363 -9.75 11.10 -20.07
N ALA A 364 -8.79 10.29 -20.50
CA ALA A 364 -8.33 10.21 -21.89
C ALA A 364 -9.45 9.77 -22.85
N ALA A 365 -10.23 8.76 -22.44
CA ALA A 365 -11.39 8.31 -23.22
C ALA A 365 -12.47 9.41 -23.35
N TYR A 366 -12.70 10.19 -22.29
CA TYR A 366 -13.60 11.35 -22.36
C TYR A 366 -13.08 12.39 -23.36
N ALA A 367 -11.80 12.71 -23.35
CA ALA A 367 -11.17 13.65 -24.30
C ALA A 367 -11.33 13.16 -25.75
N ALA A 368 -11.12 11.87 -25.99
CA ALA A 368 -11.26 11.28 -27.32
C ALA A 368 -12.72 11.33 -27.82
N ILE A 369 -13.67 10.94 -26.99
CA ILE A 369 -15.09 10.82 -27.37
C ILE A 369 -15.77 12.21 -27.52
N ASN A 370 -15.48 13.14 -26.62
CA ASN A 370 -16.22 14.41 -26.55
C ASN A 370 -15.52 15.57 -27.22
N LEU A 371 -14.19 15.51 -27.38
CA LEU A 371 -13.38 16.59 -27.96
C LEU A 371 -12.69 16.18 -29.27
N GLY A 372 -12.63 14.90 -29.60
CA GLY A 372 -11.86 14.37 -30.72
C GLY A 372 -10.34 14.42 -30.50
N GLU A 373 -9.90 14.56 -29.23
CA GLU A 373 -8.50 14.73 -28.85
C GLU A 373 -7.84 13.40 -28.52
N THR A 374 -6.63 13.18 -29.02
CA THR A 374 -5.85 11.97 -28.69
C THR A 374 -5.06 12.14 -27.40
N SER A 375 -4.91 11.08 -26.64
CA SER A 375 -4.06 11.03 -25.46
C SER A 375 -3.14 9.80 -25.50
N GLU A 376 -1.93 9.93 -24.96
CA GLU A 376 -0.98 8.83 -24.82
C GLU A 376 -0.67 8.61 -23.34
N LEU A 377 -0.87 7.38 -22.86
CA LEU A 377 -0.51 6.96 -21.52
C LEU A 377 0.70 6.03 -21.61
N LEU A 378 1.85 6.50 -21.16
CA LEU A 378 3.13 5.82 -21.24
C LEU A 378 3.47 5.07 -19.95
N GLY A 379 4.48 4.17 -19.98
CA GLY A 379 4.96 3.47 -18.78
C GLY A 379 4.05 2.36 -18.26
N LEU A 380 3.09 1.87 -19.05
CA LEU A 380 2.05 0.93 -18.63
C LEU A 380 2.51 -0.53 -18.57
N HIS A 381 3.77 -0.84 -18.89
CA HIS A 381 4.28 -2.22 -18.90
C HIS A 381 4.15 -2.93 -17.54
N THR A 382 4.09 -2.17 -16.44
CA THR A 382 3.91 -2.71 -15.07
C THR A 382 2.48 -3.14 -14.75
N LEU A 383 1.49 -2.78 -15.58
CA LEU A 383 0.09 -3.13 -15.36
C LEU A 383 -0.22 -4.61 -15.61
N VAL A 384 0.55 -5.28 -16.50
CA VAL A 384 0.34 -6.68 -16.86
C VAL A 384 0.32 -7.63 -15.66
N GLY A 385 0.95 -7.27 -14.55
CA GLY A 385 0.98 -8.03 -13.29
C GLY A 385 0.03 -7.51 -12.20
N LYS A 386 -0.83 -6.53 -12.50
CA LYS A 386 -1.77 -5.93 -11.53
C LYS A 386 -3.19 -6.52 -11.62
N GLU A 387 -4.09 -6.00 -10.83
CA GLU A 387 -5.46 -6.49 -10.65
C GLU A 387 -6.40 -6.13 -11.82
N CYS A 388 -5.96 -5.27 -12.73
CA CYS A 388 -6.77 -4.77 -13.85
C CYS A 388 -6.78 -5.74 -15.01
#